data_cfcf4be5d9e75e50a682fc30107b3438
#
_entry.id   cfcf4be5d9e75e50a682fc30107b3438
#
_cell.length_a   1.000
_cell.length_b   1.000
_cell.length_c   1.000
_cell.angle_alpha   90.00
_cell.angle_beta   90.00
_cell.angle_gamma   90.00
#
_symmetry.space_group_name_H-M   'P 1'
#
loop_
_entity.id
_entity.type
_entity.pdbx_description
1 polymer ?
#
loop_
_entity_poly.entity_id
_entity_poly.type
_entity_poly.pdbx_seq_one_letter_code
_entity_poly.pdbx_strand_id
1 'polypeptide(L)'
;KLKGAKRLHVIDLDGAFSGKLANLDYVKEIIKATDLKVQVGGGIRDIRTIEKVLSIGVDFVILGTSAVQNKEFVKEAVKEYGKSIIAGIDAKKGMVAIKGWKQVTKVKAVDLAKEMVEMGVGSIIFTDIQRDGMLEGPNFKSTKELARAVKVPVIASGGMSGYKDIEHAKRLEKYGITSVIIGKALYTGKIDLKQAIKIAKEPLPPRARKKK
;
A
#
# COMPACT_ATOMS: atom_id res chain seq x y z
N LYS A 1 -0.36 -19.10 -0.66
CA LYS A 1 -0.15 -19.77 -1.95
C LYS A 1 -1.38 -20.56 -2.40
N LEU A 2 -1.88 -21.51 -1.62
CA LEU A 2 -3.02 -22.39 -1.96
C LEU A 2 -4.33 -21.63 -2.32
N LYS A 3 -4.50 -20.40 -1.85
CA LYS A 3 -5.68 -19.56 -2.13
C LYS A 3 -5.51 -18.61 -3.31
N GLY A 4 -4.38 -18.65 -4.04
CA GLY A 4 -4.15 -17.90 -5.27
C GLY A 4 -3.62 -16.48 -5.08
N ALA A 5 -3.12 -16.11 -3.89
CA ALA A 5 -2.38 -14.87 -3.69
C ALA A 5 -1.17 -14.80 -4.63
N LYS A 6 -0.85 -13.60 -5.11
CA LYS A 6 0.34 -13.34 -5.94
C LYS A 6 1.29 -12.33 -5.31
N ARG A 7 0.82 -11.55 -4.34
CA ARG A 7 1.61 -10.53 -3.64
C ARG A 7 1.31 -10.56 -2.16
N LEU A 8 2.34 -10.39 -1.37
CA LEU A 8 2.26 -10.25 0.08
C LEU A 8 2.77 -8.88 0.50
N HIS A 9 2.00 -8.21 1.36
CA HIS A 9 2.35 -6.94 1.96
C HIS A 9 2.79 -7.18 3.40
N VAL A 10 4.02 -6.79 3.73
CA VAL A 10 4.64 -6.98 5.05
C VAL A 10 5.07 -5.63 5.60
N ILE A 11 4.66 -5.33 6.82
CA ILE A 11 5.12 -4.15 7.55
C ILE A 11 5.86 -4.59 8.80
N ASP A 12 7.13 -4.21 8.90
CA ASP A 12 7.90 -4.30 10.13
C ASP A 12 7.45 -3.18 11.08
N LEU A 13 6.52 -3.51 11.98
CA LEU A 13 5.95 -2.54 12.92
C LEU A 13 7.01 -2.02 13.89
N ASP A 14 7.88 -2.88 14.40
CA ASP A 14 8.97 -2.48 15.28
C ASP A 14 9.92 -1.53 14.54
N GLY A 15 10.21 -1.84 13.28
CA GLY A 15 10.99 -0.99 12.40
C GLY A 15 10.33 0.37 12.12
N ALA A 16 9.02 0.38 11.94
CA ALA A 16 8.27 1.62 11.73
C ALA A 16 8.36 2.58 12.95
N PHE A 17 8.39 2.02 14.16
CA PHE A 17 8.53 2.79 15.40
C PHE A 17 9.98 3.17 15.71
N SER A 18 10.90 2.20 15.63
CA SER A 18 12.34 2.42 15.97
C SER A 18 13.10 3.15 14.87
N GLY A 19 12.64 3.01 13.63
CA GLY A 19 13.31 3.54 12.45
C GLY A 19 14.46 2.69 11.93
N LYS A 20 14.52 1.43 12.38
CA LYS A 20 15.50 0.42 11.93
C LYS A 20 14.74 -0.89 11.73
N LEU A 21 15.02 -1.61 10.65
CA LEU A 21 14.45 -2.94 10.42
C LEU A 21 14.79 -3.87 11.61
N ALA A 22 13.76 -4.47 12.19
CA ALA A 22 13.89 -5.36 13.34
C ALA A 22 13.59 -6.83 12.98
N ASN A 23 12.70 -7.07 12.00
CA ASN A 23 12.11 -8.37 11.73
C ASN A 23 12.52 -8.97 10.36
N LEU A 24 13.71 -8.62 9.86
CA LEU A 24 14.16 -9.04 8.52
C LEU A 24 14.30 -10.55 8.36
N ASP A 25 14.66 -11.27 9.42
CA ASP A 25 14.81 -12.73 9.39
C ASP A 25 13.46 -13.43 9.16
N TYR A 26 12.37 -12.94 9.78
CA TYR A 26 11.02 -13.45 9.49
C TYR A 26 10.60 -13.18 8.04
N VAL A 27 10.97 -12.01 7.48
CA VAL A 27 10.71 -11.70 6.07
C VAL A 27 11.43 -12.70 5.17
N LYS A 28 12.68 -13.04 5.48
CA LYS A 28 13.48 -14.02 4.75
C LYS A 28 12.87 -15.42 4.79
N GLU A 29 12.35 -15.84 5.95
CA GLU A 29 11.64 -17.10 6.09
C GLU A 29 10.34 -17.13 5.26
N ILE A 30 9.57 -16.05 5.26
CA ILE A 30 8.37 -15.90 4.44
C ILE A 30 8.70 -16.03 2.94
N ILE A 31 9.76 -15.38 2.47
CA ILE A 31 10.20 -15.46 1.08
C ILE A 31 10.57 -16.89 0.71
N LYS A 32 11.34 -17.58 1.56
CA LYS A 32 11.71 -18.99 1.34
C LYS A 32 10.48 -19.94 1.30
N ALA A 33 9.47 -19.64 2.10
CA ALA A 33 8.26 -20.46 2.20
C ALA A 33 7.23 -20.19 1.10
N THR A 34 7.40 -19.14 0.28
CA THR A 34 6.40 -18.74 -0.72
C THR A 34 7.04 -18.34 -2.05
N ASP A 35 6.28 -18.42 -3.16
CA ASP A 35 6.68 -17.86 -4.46
C ASP A 35 5.91 -16.55 -4.71
N LEU A 36 5.49 -15.88 -3.65
CA LEU A 36 4.75 -14.61 -3.74
C LEU A 36 5.73 -13.47 -3.96
N LYS A 37 5.30 -12.48 -4.74
CA LYS A 37 5.99 -11.21 -4.74
C LYS A 37 5.80 -10.53 -3.40
N VAL A 38 6.89 -10.15 -2.74
CA VAL A 38 6.85 -9.57 -1.40
C VAL A 38 7.16 -8.08 -1.48
N GLN A 39 6.33 -7.28 -0.84
CA GLN A 39 6.59 -5.86 -0.62
C GLN A 39 6.74 -5.60 0.89
N VAL A 40 7.81 -4.89 1.25
CA VAL A 40 8.19 -4.66 2.66
C VAL A 40 8.29 -3.18 2.95
N GLY A 41 7.72 -2.77 4.08
CA GLY A 41 7.87 -1.43 4.66
C GLY A 41 8.16 -1.48 6.16
N GLY A 42 8.50 -0.34 6.74
CA GLY A 42 8.83 -0.19 8.15
C GLY A 42 10.34 -0.04 8.40
N GLY A 43 10.76 1.10 8.93
CA GLY A 43 12.15 1.33 9.35
C GLY A 43 13.19 1.60 8.25
N ILE A 44 12.79 1.70 6.98
CA ILE A 44 13.70 1.88 5.84
C ILE A 44 14.00 3.37 5.65
N ARG A 45 15.27 3.77 5.84
CA ARG A 45 15.67 5.19 5.87
C ARG A 45 16.97 5.52 5.13
N ASP A 46 17.66 4.53 4.58
CA ASP A 46 18.90 4.68 3.83
C ASP A 46 19.01 3.61 2.73
N ILE A 47 19.92 3.85 1.78
CA ILE A 47 20.15 3.00 0.62
C ILE A 47 20.66 1.60 1.03
N ARG A 48 21.55 1.52 2.00
CA ARG A 48 22.08 0.22 2.49
C ARG A 48 20.96 -0.67 3.04
N THR A 49 19.97 -0.05 3.69
CA THR A 49 18.80 -0.77 4.18
C THR A 49 17.93 -1.28 3.01
N ILE A 50 17.76 -0.49 1.94
CA ILE A 50 17.06 -0.94 0.73
C ILE A 50 17.80 -2.12 0.09
N GLU A 51 19.11 -1.98 -0.11
CA GLU A 51 19.97 -3.02 -0.66
C GLU A 51 19.83 -4.33 0.14
N LYS A 52 19.94 -4.25 1.46
CA LYS A 52 19.78 -5.40 2.36
C LYS A 52 18.41 -6.07 2.21
N VAL A 53 17.34 -5.28 2.09
CA VAL A 53 15.97 -5.81 1.91
C VAL A 53 15.81 -6.48 0.56
N LEU A 54 16.30 -5.87 -0.51
CA LEU A 54 16.21 -6.43 -1.86
C LEU A 54 17.10 -7.69 -2.02
N SER A 55 18.30 -7.71 -1.40
CA SER A 55 19.23 -8.84 -1.49
C SER A 55 18.69 -10.15 -0.89
N ILE A 56 17.71 -10.09 0.00
CA ILE A 56 17.07 -11.30 0.54
C ILE A 56 15.90 -11.80 -0.31
N GLY A 57 15.60 -11.15 -1.44
CA GLY A 57 14.55 -11.56 -2.39
C GLY A 57 13.21 -10.80 -2.26
N VAL A 58 13.18 -9.65 -1.55
CA VAL A 58 12.02 -8.74 -1.57
C VAL A 58 11.91 -8.11 -2.96
N ASP A 59 10.70 -8.05 -3.53
CA ASP A 59 10.47 -7.45 -4.85
C ASP A 59 10.29 -5.93 -4.78
N PHE A 60 9.70 -5.42 -3.70
CA PHE A 60 9.36 -4.00 -3.58
C PHE A 60 9.61 -3.48 -2.17
N VAL A 61 10.14 -2.27 -2.10
CA VAL A 61 10.42 -1.54 -0.86
C VAL A 61 9.45 -0.38 -0.71
N ILE A 62 8.82 -0.27 0.46
CA ILE A 62 7.84 0.77 0.76
C ILE A 62 8.50 1.84 1.61
N LEU A 63 8.55 3.06 1.10
CA LEU A 63 9.05 4.24 1.79
C LEU A 63 7.87 5.05 2.33
N GLY A 64 7.71 5.10 3.64
CA GLY A 64 6.66 5.85 4.33
C GLY A 64 7.19 7.17 4.91
N THR A 65 7.53 7.20 6.19
CA THR A 65 8.04 8.39 6.89
C THR A 65 9.24 9.02 6.18
N SER A 66 10.15 8.20 5.64
CA SER A 66 11.33 8.66 4.89
C SER A 66 10.97 9.43 3.61
N ALA A 67 9.86 9.07 2.95
CA ALA A 67 9.38 9.78 1.77
C ALA A 67 8.98 11.24 2.07
N VAL A 68 8.59 11.53 3.30
CA VAL A 68 8.24 12.89 3.74
C VAL A 68 9.47 13.66 4.22
N GLN A 69 10.37 12.98 4.93
CA GLN A 69 11.44 13.62 5.68
C GLN A 69 12.75 13.79 4.89
N ASN A 70 12.99 12.95 3.88
CA ASN A 70 14.24 12.96 3.11
C ASN A 70 14.00 12.68 1.62
N LYS A 71 13.74 13.74 0.87
CA LYS A 71 13.45 13.68 -0.56
C LYS A 71 14.66 13.26 -1.39
N GLU A 72 15.86 13.64 -0.98
CA GLU A 72 17.10 13.26 -1.69
C GLU A 72 17.33 11.75 -1.59
N PHE A 73 17.08 11.15 -0.43
CA PHE A 73 17.08 9.70 -0.27
C PHE A 73 16.07 9.00 -1.22
N VAL A 74 14.87 9.56 -1.38
CA VAL A 74 13.88 8.99 -2.31
C VAL A 74 14.36 9.07 -3.75
N LYS A 75 14.93 10.21 -4.17
CA LYS A 75 15.50 10.36 -5.52
C LYS A 75 16.62 9.37 -5.79
N GLU A 76 17.54 9.20 -4.83
CA GLU A 76 18.61 8.23 -4.92
C GLU A 76 18.06 6.80 -5.03
N ALA A 77 17.13 6.43 -4.13
CA ALA A 77 16.50 5.12 -4.13
C ALA A 77 15.78 4.81 -5.45
N VAL A 78 15.05 5.78 -6.00
CA VAL A 78 14.34 5.59 -7.28
C VAL A 78 15.32 5.52 -8.46
N LYS A 79 16.39 6.33 -8.45
CA LYS A 79 17.44 6.29 -9.48
C LYS A 79 18.09 4.90 -9.55
N GLU A 80 18.32 4.28 -8.41
CA GLU A 80 19.03 2.99 -8.31
C GLU A 80 18.09 1.79 -8.50
N TYR A 81 16.91 1.81 -7.85
CA TYR A 81 16.01 0.66 -7.79
C TYR A 81 14.70 0.84 -8.58
N GLY A 82 14.45 2.02 -9.13
CA GLY A 82 13.36 2.28 -10.07
C GLY A 82 11.98 1.88 -9.54
N LYS A 83 11.30 1.03 -10.30
CA LYS A 83 9.93 0.58 -10.01
C LYS A 83 9.82 -0.32 -8.77
N SER A 84 10.92 -0.78 -8.19
CA SER A 84 10.90 -1.51 -6.92
C SER A 84 10.60 -0.60 -5.74
N ILE A 85 10.67 0.73 -5.91
CA ILE A 85 10.32 1.69 -4.86
C ILE A 85 8.84 2.06 -4.93
N ILE A 86 8.15 1.88 -3.81
CA ILE A 86 6.75 2.23 -3.59
C ILE A 86 6.69 3.34 -2.55
N ALA A 87 5.92 4.40 -2.81
CA ALA A 87 5.62 5.39 -1.77
C ALA A 87 4.43 4.93 -0.92
N GLY A 88 4.63 4.79 0.39
CA GLY A 88 3.57 4.56 1.37
C GLY A 88 3.07 5.89 1.93
N ILE A 89 1.83 6.26 1.64
CA ILE A 89 1.21 7.51 2.08
C ILE A 89 0.07 7.18 3.03
N ASP A 90 0.33 7.30 4.31
CA ASP A 90 -0.68 7.18 5.34
C ASP A 90 -1.24 8.57 5.65
N ALA A 91 -2.56 8.70 5.72
CA ALA A 91 -3.18 10.01 5.91
C ALA A 91 -4.33 9.98 6.92
N LYS A 92 -4.50 11.09 7.63
CA LYS A 92 -5.64 11.38 8.48
C LYS A 92 -6.29 12.69 8.01
N LYS A 93 -7.57 12.62 7.61
CA LYS A 93 -8.29 13.79 7.07
C LYS A 93 -7.53 14.48 5.91
N GLY A 94 -6.90 13.68 5.03
CA GLY A 94 -6.14 14.17 3.88
C GLY A 94 -4.73 14.70 4.17
N MET A 95 -4.30 14.77 5.43
CA MET A 95 -2.96 15.16 5.84
C MET A 95 -2.10 13.95 6.13
N VAL A 96 -0.85 13.98 5.71
CA VAL A 96 0.09 12.84 5.86
C VAL A 96 0.42 12.58 7.31
N ALA A 97 0.33 11.31 7.70
CA ALA A 97 0.75 10.81 9.00
C ALA A 97 2.09 10.07 8.90
N ILE A 98 2.96 10.23 9.90
CA ILE A 98 4.32 9.68 9.95
C ILE A 98 4.62 9.05 11.31
N LYS A 99 5.79 8.38 11.41
CA LYS A 99 6.29 7.78 12.65
C LYS A 99 5.30 6.78 13.28
N GLY A 100 4.80 5.83 12.49
CA GLY A 100 3.79 4.87 12.97
C GLY A 100 2.51 5.57 13.42
N TRP A 101 2.09 6.59 12.65
CA TRP A 101 0.84 7.38 12.83
C TRP A 101 0.81 8.28 14.07
N LYS A 102 1.92 8.39 14.81
CA LYS A 102 2.03 9.24 16.02
C LYS A 102 1.99 10.73 15.72
N GLN A 103 2.32 11.12 14.49
CA GLN A 103 2.40 12.53 14.10
C GLN A 103 1.66 12.75 12.78
N VAL A 104 0.70 13.68 12.77
CA VAL A 104 0.07 14.19 11.55
C VAL A 104 0.79 15.47 11.14
N THR A 105 1.19 15.53 9.88
CA THR A 105 1.92 16.70 9.32
C THR A 105 0.94 17.73 8.73
N LYS A 106 1.48 18.85 8.23
CA LYS A 106 0.73 19.82 7.43
C LYS A 106 0.80 19.54 5.92
N VAL A 107 1.41 18.44 5.51
CA VAL A 107 1.56 18.03 4.10
C VAL A 107 0.28 17.34 3.65
N LYS A 108 -0.31 17.76 2.55
CA LYS A 108 -1.45 17.08 1.95
C LYS A 108 -0.99 15.79 1.26
N ALA A 109 -1.74 14.71 1.43
CA ALA A 109 -1.42 13.41 0.83
C ALA A 109 -1.35 13.47 -0.71
N VAL A 110 -2.21 14.26 -1.34
CA VAL A 110 -2.22 14.44 -2.80
C VAL A 110 -0.96 15.17 -3.28
N ASP A 111 -0.49 16.18 -2.55
CA ASP A 111 0.69 16.94 -2.93
C ASP A 111 1.95 16.06 -2.79
N LEU A 112 2.07 15.32 -1.69
CA LEU A 112 3.15 14.33 -1.53
C LEU A 112 3.12 13.28 -2.64
N ALA A 113 1.93 12.78 -2.99
CA ALA A 113 1.78 11.79 -4.05
C ALA A 113 2.33 12.29 -5.39
N LYS A 114 2.03 13.54 -5.76
CA LYS A 114 2.57 14.19 -6.98
C LYS A 114 4.10 14.27 -6.93
N GLU A 115 4.65 14.77 -5.83
CA GLU A 115 6.10 14.85 -5.63
C GLU A 115 6.77 13.48 -5.78
N MET A 116 6.20 12.43 -5.19
CA MET A 116 6.76 11.08 -5.30
C MET A 116 6.75 10.58 -6.76
N VAL A 117 5.69 10.87 -7.51
CA VAL A 117 5.60 10.52 -8.93
C VAL A 117 6.62 11.29 -9.77
N GLU A 118 6.82 12.57 -9.50
CA GLU A 118 7.85 13.39 -10.16
C GLU A 118 9.25 12.86 -9.89
N MET A 119 9.51 12.27 -8.72
CA MET A 119 10.76 11.57 -8.41
C MET A 119 10.87 10.21 -9.08
N GLY A 120 9.78 9.64 -9.65
CA GLY A 120 9.78 8.40 -10.42
C GLY A 120 9.42 7.14 -9.62
N VAL A 121 8.74 7.24 -8.47
CA VAL A 121 8.27 6.04 -7.75
C VAL A 121 7.35 5.17 -8.63
N GLY A 122 7.46 3.86 -8.49
CA GLY A 122 6.73 2.91 -9.35
C GLY A 122 5.25 2.79 -9.06
N SER A 123 4.82 3.04 -7.82
CA SER A 123 3.42 3.00 -7.37
C SER A 123 3.25 3.66 -6.00
N ILE A 124 1.99 3.89 -5.61
CA ILE A 124 1.65 4.49 -4.31
C ILE A 124 0.71 3.56 -3.56
N ILE A 125 1.00 3.29 -2.30
CA ILE A 125 0.04 2.73 -1.34
C ILE A 125 -0.57 3.90 -0.58
N PHE A 126 -1.90 4.03 -0.61
CA PHE A 126 -2.61 5.05 0.13
C PHE A 126 -3.46 4.42 1.22
N THR A 127 -3.22 4.81 2.48
CA THR A 127 -3.96 4.35 3.66
C THR A 127 -4.65 5.52 4.35
N ASP A 128 -5.98 5.47 4.50
CA ASP A 128 -6.66 6.32 5.47
C ASP A 128 -6.59 5.64 6.84
N ILE A 129 -5.76 6.19 7.74
CA ILE A 129 -5.49 5.58 9.05
C ILE A 129 -6.71 5.58 9.99
N GLN A 130 -7.75 6.37 9.69
CA GLN A 130 -9.00 6.34 10.45
C GLN A 130 -9.87 5.14 10.06
N ARG A 131 -9.60 4.51 8.92
CA ARG A 131 -10.30 3.33 8.43
C ARG A 131 -9.52 2.05 8.69
N ASP A 132 -8.19 2.14 8.87
CA ASP A 132 -7.39 0.93 9.03
C ASP A 132 -7.81 0.13 10.25
N GLY A 133 -7.99 -1.18 10.05
CA GLY A 133 -8.46 -2.11 11.08
C GLY A 133 -9.93 -1.97 11.49
N MET A 134 -10.69 -0.97 11.01
CA MET A 134 -12.08 -0.72 11.43
C MET A 134 -13.10 -1.62 10.74
N LEU A 135 -12.77 -2.25 9.60
CA LEU A 135 -13.69 -3.09 8.84
C LEU A 135 -14.97 -2.36 8.38
N GLU A 136 -14.83 -1.09 8.01
CA GLU A 136 -15.93 -0.21 7.58
C GLU A 136 -15.83 0.20 6.10
N GLY A 137 -14.89 -0.39 5.37
CA GLY A 137 -14.54 -0.05 4.00
C GLY A 137 -13.48 1.05 3.91
N PRO A 138 -12.62 1.01 2.87
CA PRO A 138 -11.62 2.02 2.59
C PRO A 138 -12.24 3.39 2.32
N ASN A 139 -11.46 4.46 2.54
CA ASN A 139 -11.85 5.79 2.11
C ASN A 139 -11.65 5.94 0.58
N PHE A 140 -12.53 5.31 -0.19
CA PHE A 140 -12.46 5.35 -1.65
C PHE A 140 -12.60 6.75 -2.25
N LYS A 141 -13.23 7.70 -1.52
CA LYS A 141 -13.31 9.10 -1.96
C LYS A 141 -11.92 9.72 -2.01
N SER A 142 -11.19 9.68 -0.91
CA SER A 142 -9.82 10.23 -0.83
C SER A 142 -8.84 9.43 -1.69
N THR A 143 -8.96 8.08 -1.74
CA THR A 143 -8.13 7.24 -2.60
C THR A 143 -8.31 7.59 -4.08
N LYS A 144 -9.56 7.80 -4.52
CA LYS A 144 -9.88 8.21 -5.89
C LYS A 144 -9.36 9.61 -6.22
N GLU A 145 -9.47 10.55 -5.27
CA GLU A 145 -8.94 11.91 -5.42
C GLU A 145 -7.43 11.86 -5.66
N LEU A 146 -6.69 11.13 -4.83
CA LEU A 146 -5.26 10.94 -4.99
C LEU A 146 -4.93 10.23 -6.32
N ALA A 147 -5.61 9.13 -6.65
CA ALA A 147 -5.35 8.36 -7.86
C ALA A 147 -5.58 9.18 -9.14
N ARG A 148 -6.53 10.12 -9.15
CA ARG A 148 -6.76 11.03 -10.29
C ARG A 148 -5.67 12.09 -10.43
N ALA A 149 -4.95 12.40 -9.36
CA ALA A 149 -3.90 13.42 -9.34
C ALA A 149 -2.55 12.89 -9.81
N VAL A 150 -2.39 11.56 -9.94
CA VAL A 150 -1.12 10.90 -10.29
C VAL A 150 -1.30 9.95 -11.49
N LYS A 151 -0.16 9.61 -12.15
CA LYS A 151 -0.15 8.72 -13.34
C LYS A 151 0.52 7.37 -13.05
N VAL A 152 0.59 6.96 -11.79
CA VAL A 152 1.14 5.66 -11.38
C VAL A 152 0.04 4.82 -10.72
N PRO A 153 0.19 3.48 -10.67
CA PRO A 153 -0.72 2.61 -9.96
C PRO A 153 -0.90 3.03 -8.50
N VAL A 154 -2.16 3.12 -8.05
CA VAL A 154 -2.50 3.37 -6.65
C VAL A 154 -3.10 2.11 -6.04
N ILE A 155 -2.58 1.73 -4.89
CA ILE A 155 -3.01 0.59 -4.08
C ILE A 155 -3.83 1.13 -2.91
N ALA A 156 -5.12 0.79 -2.84
CA ALA A 156 -5.98 1.20 -1.74
C ALA A 156 -5.69 0.33 -0.50
N SER A 157 -5.51 0.96 0.64
CA SER A 157 -5.23 0.30 1.92
C SER A 157 -6.09 0.86 3.04
N GLY A 158 -6.30 0.04 4.06
CA GLY A 158 -7.04 0.39 5.28
C GLY A 158 -8.55 0.20 5.17
N GLY A 159 -9.10 -0.61 6.09
CA GLY A 159 -10.53 -0.71 6.32
C GLY A 159 -11.31 -1.72 5.48
N MET A 160 -10.71 -2.46 4.55
CA MET A 160 -11.43 -3.48 3.77
C MET A 160 -12.30 -4.33 4.68
N SER A 161 -13.60 -4.44 4.35
CA SER A 161 -14.64 -5.01 5.23
C SER A 161 -15.40 -6.18 4.60
N GLY A 162 -15.46 -6.26 3.27
CA GLY A 162 -16.21 -7.29 2.58
C GLY A 162 -16.07 -7.22 1.06
N TYR A 163 -16.80 -8.08 0.36
CA TYR A 163 -16.71 -8.23 -1.10
C TYR A 163 -17.20 -7.00 -1.87
N LYS A 164 -18.14 -6.24 -1.30
CA LYS A 164 -18.62 -4.97 -1.90
C LYS A 164 -17.50 -3.94 -2.05
N ASP A 165 -16.52 -3.96 -1.16
CA ASP A 165 -15.37 -3.06 -1.26
C ASP A 165 -14.47 -3.45 -2.43
N ILE A 166 -14.32 -4.75 -2.73
CA ILE A 166 -13.57 -5.25 -3.89
C ILE A 166 -14.26 -4.81 -5.19
N GLU A 167 -15.57 -4.98 -5.28
CA GLU A 167 -16.34 -4.50 -6.42
C GLU A 167 -16.23 -2.98 -6.59
N HIS A 168 -16.25 -2.24 -5.47
CA HIS A 168 -16.10 -0.79 -5.50
C HIS A 168 -14.69 -0.38 -5.98
N ALA A 169 -13.63 -0.98 -5.45
CA ALA A 169 -12.26 -0.76 -5.90
C ALA A 169 -12.12 -1.00 -7.40
N LYS A 170 -12.70 -2.10 -7.89
CA LYS A 170 -12.70 -2.46 -9.31
C LYS A 170 -13.40 -1.41 -10.18
N ARG A 171 -14.51 -0.81 -9.72
CA ARG A 171 -15.17 0.30 -10.43
C ARG A 171 -14.29 1.56 -10.51
N LEU A 172 -13.30 1.67 -9.63
CA LEU A 172 -12.36 2.79 -9.56
C LEU A 172 -11.06 2.53 -10.32
N GLU A 173 -10.87 1.35 -10.90
CA GLU A 173 -9.69 0.98 -11.69
C GLU A 173 -9.40 1.98 -12.82
N LYS A 174 -10.46 2.48 -13.48
CA LYS A 174 -10.35 3.54 -14.50
C LYS A 174 -9.77 4.87 -14.02
N TYR A 175 -9.63 5.05 -12.71
CA TYR A 175 -8.99 6.24 -12.10
C TYR A 175 -7.58 5.95 -11.61
N GLY A 176 -7.04 4.74 -11.85
CA GLY A 176 -5.69 4.34 -11.45
C GLY A 176 -5.60 3.55 -10.15
N ILE A 177 -6.73 3.17 -9.52
CA ILE A 177 -6.72 2.26 -8.37
C ILE A 177 -6.65 0.83 -8.90
N THR A 178 -5.45 0.22 -8.86
CA THR A 178 -5.17 -1.08 -9.50
C THR A 178 -5.19 -2.27 -8.56
N SER A 179 -5.11 -2.02 -7.26
CA SER A 179 -4.98 -3.07 -6.25
C SER A 179 -5.55 -2.64 -4.90
N VAL A 180 -5.81 -3.62 -4.05
CA VAL A 180 -6.22 -3.40 -2.65
C VAL A 180 -5.37 -4.24 -1.72
N ILE A 181 -5.11 -3.73 -0.50
CA ILE A 181 -4.51 -4.50 0.59
C ILE A 181 -5.63 -4.95 1.51
N ILE A 182 -5.67 -6.24 1.79
CA ILE A 182 -6.66 -6.85 2.68
C ILE A 182 -5.89 -7.48 3.85
N GLY A 183 -6.02 -6.90 5.03
CA GLY A 183 -5.39 -7.40 6.27
C GLY A 183 -6.43 -8.04 7.18
N LYS A 184 -6.93 -7.30 8.16
CA LYS A 184 -7.83 -7.76 9.22
C LYS A 184 -9.04 -8.56 8.72
N ALA A 185 -9.63 -8.19 7.59
CA ALA A 185 -10.77 -8.92 7.02
C ALA A 185 -10.46 -10.37 6.60
N LEU A 186 -9.21 -10.67 6.22
CA LEU A 186 -8.76 -12.04 5.99
C LEU A 186 -8.58 -12.79 7.30
N TYR A 187 -7.93 -12.19 8.29
CA TYR A 187 -7.66 -12.83 9.58
C TYR A 187 -8.93 -13.11 10.38
N THR A 188 -9.96 -12.27 10.23
CA THR A 188 -11.26 -12.45 10.88
C THR A 188 -12.26 -13.30 10.08
N GLY A 189 -11.86 -13.81 8.91
CA GLY A 189 -12.72 -14.63 8.05
C GLY A 189 -13.84 -13.86 7.34
N LYS A 190 -13.90 -12.52 7.43
CA LYS A 190 -14.90 -11.70 6.73
C LYS A 190 -14.74 -11.73 5.20
N ILE A 191 -13.53 -11.97 4.73
CA ILE A 191 -13.20 -12.13 3.31
C ILE A 191 -12.44 -13.44 3.14
N ASP A 192 -12.96 -14.35 2.32
CA ASP A 192 -12.18 -15.47 1.78
C ASP A 192 -11.39 -15.00 0.57
N LEU A 193 -10.08 -15.30 0.54
CA LEU A 193 -9.18 -14.81 -0.49
C LEU A 193 -9.50 -15.36 -1.89
N LYS A 194 -9.91 -16.65 -2.00
CA LYS A 194 -10.30 -17.24 -3.30
C LYS A 194 -11.49 -16.51 -3.88
N GLN A 195 -12.52 -16.27 -3.06
CA GLN A 195 -13.71 -15.55 -3.48
C GLN A 195 -13.39 -14.10 -3.83
N ALA A 196 -12.54 -13.43 -3.07
CA ALA A 196 -12.07 -12.07 -3.36
C ALA A 196 -11.38 -11.98 -4.73
N ILE A 197 -10.47 -12.92 -5.01
CA ILE A 197 -9.77 -13.00 -6.30
C ILE A 197 -10.73 -13.29 -7.45
N LYS A 198 -11.73 -14.16 -7.23
CA LYS A 198 -12.78 -14.46 -8.23
C LYS A 198 -13.54 -13.19 -8.59
N ILE A 199 -14.06 -12.46 -7.59
CA ILE A 199 -14.78 -11.19 -7.80
C ILE A 199 -13.89 -10.15 -8.51
N ALA A 200 -12.61 -10.07 -8.15
CA ALA A 200 -11.69 -9.14 -8.80
C ALA A 200 -11.48 -9.45 -10.29
N LYS A 201 -11.59 -10.71 -10.72
CA LYS A 201 -11.41 -11.14 -12.12
C LYS A 201 -12.69 -11.08 -12.96
N GLU A 202 -13.87 -11.31 -12.34
CA GLU A 202 -15.13 -11.35 -13.05
C GLU A 202 -15.57 -9.96 -13.56
N PRO A 203 -16.35 -9.87 -14.67
CA PRO A 203 -16.95 -8.62 -15.10
C PRO A 203 -17.79 -8.01 -13.97
N LEU A 204 -17.78 -6.69 -13.86
CA LEU A 204 -18.64 -6.00 -12.88
C LEU A 204 -20.12 -6.17 -13.27
N PRO A 205 -21.00 -6.47 -12.31
CA PRO A 205 -22.42 -6.46 -12.57
C PRO A 205 -22.87 -5.05 -13.00
N PRO A 206 -23.89 -4.95 -13.89
CA PRO A 206 -24.43 -3.67 -14.29
C PRO A 206 -24.87 -2.88 -13.04
N ARG A 207 -24.68 -1.56 -13.07
CA ARG A 207 -25.15 -0.71 -11.97
C ARG A 207 -26.66 -0.85 -11.85
N ALA A 208 -27.16 -1.21 -10.67
CA ALA A 208 -28.57 -1.10 -10.38
C ALA A 208 -29.03 0.33 -10.73
N ARG A 209 -30.00 0.47 -11.63
CA ARG A 209 -30.63 1.76 -11.91
C ARG A 209 -31.20 2.27 -10.59
N LYS A 210 -30.76 3.45 -10.13
CA LYS A 210 -31.45 4.12 -9.02
C LYS A 210 -32.89 4.29 -9.47
N LYS A 211 -33.81 3.63 -8.80
CA LYS A 211 -35.24 3.99 -8.92
C LYS A 211 -35.32 5.47 -8.50
N LYS A 212 -35.82 6.30 -9.41
CA LYS A 212 -36.12 7.71 -9.14
C LYS A 212 -37.24 7.80 -8.10
#